data_7383cefc7d596ccc3d86760560cc9971
#
_entry.id   7383cefc7d596ccc3d86760560cc9971
#
_cell.length_a   1.000
_cell.length_b   1.000
_cell.length_c   1.000
_cell.angle_alpha   90.00
_cell.angle_beta   90.00
_cell.angle_gamma   90.00
#
_symmetry.space_group_name_H-M   'P 1'
#
loop_
_entity.id
_entity.type
_entity.pdbx_description
1 polymer ?
#
loop_
_entity_poly.entity_id
_entity_poly.type
_entity_poly.pdbx_seq_one_letter_code
_entity_poly.pdbx_strand_id
1 'polypeptide(L)'
;MEIGTSQLFDQYFSGEPTHLAFAPGRIEFIGNHTDYNGGLVMGAAVNEGITVAVRLREDALIKIVSDMGNLIECPLGNYKPALGDASWTNYPIGVTKVMNEAGMECPKGYDMAITSTLPAGAGMSSSAALELATAHALAALYSFETDTAGFARIGRKAENEFVGMPCGILDQGVSAFGRANHLVRIDCATEDFSTIPMPEGAHFWIFDSKKKHALVDSAYAERYQECHDALEQIKSDYPNASTLSEISLEQLEASRDRIDPVLYLRATHVVGENARVGVVESALAAKNLKAVGEALNASHLSSRDNFENSIEELDTLVELLNLQSQVYG
;
A
#
# COMPACT_ATOMS: atom_id res chain seq x y z
N MET A 1 26.28 -9.69 -8.33
CA MET A 1 26.29 -8.24 -8.02
C MET A 1 25.01 -7.69 -8.62
N GLU A 2 24.20 -7.07 -7.78
CA GLU A 2 23.02 -6.36 -8.27
C GLU A 2 23.48 -5.19 -9.14
N ILE A 3 22.82 -5.00 -10.28
CA ILE A 3 23.14 -3.89 -11.19
C ILE A 3 22.52 -2.62 -10.62
N GLY A 4 23.30 -1.54 -10.53
CA GLY A 4 22.77 -0.24 -10.10
C GLY A 4 21.86 0.38 -11.17
N THR A 5 20.88 1.19 -10.74
CA THR A 5 19.88 1.78 -11.66
C THR A 5 20.50 2.62 -12.78
N SER A 6 21.51 3.43 -12.47
CA SER A 6 22.24 4.19 -13.51
C SER A 6 22.99 3.27 -14.47
N GLN A 7 23.56 2.18 -13.99
CA GLN A 7 24.25 1.21 -14.83
C GLN A 7 23.26 0.48 -15.76
N LEU A 8 22.08 0.09 -15.24
CA LEU A 8 21.00 -0.46 -16.08
C LEU A 8 20.55 0.56 -17.13
N PHE A 9 20.41 1.82 -16.73
CA PHE A 9 20.04 2.90 -17.63
C PHE A 9 21.05 3.05 -18.78
N ASP A 10 22.33 3.14 -18.48
CA ASP A 10 23.40 3.25 -19.50
C ASP A 10 23.44 2.05 -20.46
N GLN A 11 23.23 0.85 -19.93
CA GLN A 11 23.19 -0.39 -20.74
C GLN A 11 22.11 -0.36 -21.83
N TYR A 12 20.92 0.18 -21.53
CA TYR A 12 19.77 0.18 -22.46
C TYR A 12 19.62 1.46 -23.27
N PHE A 13 20.03 2.60 -22.72
CA PHE A 13 19.76 3.91 -23.30
C PHE A 13 21.02 4.70 -23.65
N SER A 14 22.19 4.17 -23.40
CA SER A 14 23.50 4.79 -23.66
C SER A 14 23.66 6.18 -23.03
N GLY A 15 24.44 6.29 -21.96
CA GLY A 15 24.68 7.50 -21.19
C GLY A 15 23.89 7.58 -19.89
N GLU A 16 24.06 8.68 -19.17
CA GLU A 16 23.53 8.85 -17.82
C GLU A 16 22.07 9.30 -17.79
N PRO A 17 21.29 8.89 -16.77
CA PRO A 17 19.99 9.48 -16.50
C PRO A 17 20.14 10.93 -16.02
N THR A 18 19.12 11.75 -16.19
CA THR A 18 19.11 13.14 -15.68
C THR A 18 18.57 13.24 -14.26
N HIS A 19 17.68 12.33 -13.87
CA HIS A 19 17.08 12.30 -12.53
C HIS A 19 16.98 10.88 -12.02
N LEU A 20 17.16 10.72 -10.70
CA LEU A 20 16.90 9.49 -9.96
C LEU A 20 15.92 9.80 -8.83
N ALA A 21 15.01 8.89 -8.58
CA ALA A 21 14.13 8.93 -7.42
C ALA A 21 14.04 7.55 -6.77
N PHE A 22 13.89 7.54 -5.46
CA PHE A 22 13.71 6.35 -4.65
C PHE A 22 12.43 6.47 -3.85
N ALA A 23 11.68 5.37 -3.75
CA ALA A 23 10.59 5.25 -2.79
C ALA A 23 10.69 3.91 -2.05
N PRO A 24 10.46 3.90 -0.73
CA PRO A 24 10.53 2.70 0.08
C PRO A 24 9.31 1.82 -0.12
N GLY A 25 9.47 0.51 0.09
CA GLY A 25 8.35 -0.37 0.42
C GLY A 25 7.81 -0.08 1.83
N ARG A 26 6.75 -0.80 2.20
CA ARG A 26 6.13 -0.66 3.52
C ARG A 26 5.78 -2.02 4.13
N ILE A 27 5.65 -2.04 5.44
CA ILE A 27 4.91 -3.05 6.20
C ILE A 27 3.66 -2.40 6.76
N GLU A 28 2.56 -3.13 6.76
CA GLU A 28 1.36 -2.79 7.52
C GLU A 28 1.59 -3.16 8.98
N PHE A 29 1.23 -2.27 9.90
CA PHE A 29 1.40 -2.50 11.33
C PHE A 29 0.09 -2.87 12.00
N ILE A 30 -0.96 -2.09 11.77
CA ILE A 30 -2.32 -2.35 12.25
C ILE A 30 -3.31 -1.51 11.45
N GLY A 31 -4.56 -1.95 11.38
CA GLY A 31 -5.60 -1.31 10.58
C GLY A 31 -5.95 -2.11 9.33
N ASN A 32 -5.72 -3.43 9.38
CA ASN A 32 -5.91 -4.32 8.24
C ASN A 32 -7.33 -4.18 7.64
N HIS A 33 -7.38 -3.83 6.35
CA HIS A 33 -8.61 -3.59 5.59
C HIS A 33 -9.50 -2.44 6.09
N THR A 34 -9.01 -1.53 6.94
CA THR A 34 -9.78 -0.34 7.35
C THR A 34 -9.60 0.84 6.41
N ASP A 35 -8.56 0.88 5.60
CA ASP A 35 -8.19 2.01 4.74
C ASP A 35 -9.26 2.36 3.69
N TYR A 36 -9.80 1.41 2.97
CA TYR A 36 -10.89 1.63 2.02
C TYR A 36 -12.28 1.66 2.70
N ASN A 37 -12.33 1.42 4.01
CA ASN A 37 -13.52 1.56 4.86
C ASN A 37 -13.51 2.87 5.67
N GLY A 38 -12.66 3.83 5.32
CA GLY A 38 -12.58 5.14 5.96
C GLY A 38 -12.02 5.12 7.39
N GLY A 39 -11.27 4.07 7.75
CA GLY A 39 -10.73 3.89 9.09
C GLY A 39 -9.32 4.42 9.27
N LEU A 40 -8.80 4.13 10.46
CA LEU A 40 -7.42 4.43 10.85
C LEU A 40 -6.51 3.27 10.45
N VAL A 41 -5.32 3.59 9.98
CA VAL A 41 -4.27 2.61 9.68
C VAL A 41 -2.92 3.10 10.19
N MET A 42 -2.02 2.15 10.47
CA MET A 42 -0.62 2.44 10.76
C MET A 42 0.28 1.49 9.97
N GLY A 43 1.37 2.02 9.43
CA GLY A 43 2.41 1.24 8.75
C GLY A 43 3.79 1.84 8.97
N ALA A 44 4.82 1.12 8.58
CA ALA A 44 6.20 1.59 8.59
C ALA A 44 6.84 1.43 7.21
N ALA A 45 7.55 2.46 6.77
CA ALA A 45 8.43 2.34 5.62
C ALA A 45 9.63 1.46 5.98
N VAL A 46 10.10 0.69 5.00
CA VAL A 46 11.30 -0.16 5.14
C VAL A 46 12.49 0.47 4.41
N ASN A 47 13.69 -0.08 4.63
CA ASN A 47 14.89 0.44 3.96
C ASN A 47 14.97 0.02 2.49
N GLU A 48 14.35 -1.10 2.16
CA GLU A 48 14.25 -1.63 0.81
C GLU A 48 13.21 -0.83 0.03
N GLY A 49 13.42 -0.70 -1.28
CA GLY A 49 12.51 0.08 -2.11
C GLY A 49 12.81 -0.05 -3.59
N ILE A 50 12.27 0.87 -4.35
CA ILE A 50 12.44 0.95 -5.79
C ILE A 50 13.13 2.25 -6.15
N THR A 51 14.14 2.15 -7.01
CA THR A 51 14.82 3.30 -7.62
C THR A 51 14.43 3.40 -9.09
N VAL A 52 14.03 4.59 -9.50
CA VAL A 52 13.68 4.96 -10.88
C VAL A 52 14.67 6.00 -11.39
N ALA A 53 15.27 5.74 -12.54
CA ALA A 53 16.15 6.65 -13.27
C ALA A 53 15.48 7.08 -14.56
N VAL A 54 15.47 8.39 -14.88
CA VAL A 54 14.78 8.93 -16.04
C VAL A 54 15.63 9.96 -16.82
N ARG A 55 15.33 10.08 -18.12
CA ARG A 55 15.87 11.12 -19.02
C ARG A 55 14.86 11.44 -20.11
N LEU A 56 14.74 12.74 -20.46
CA LEU A 56 13.92 13.17 -21.60
C LEU A 56 14.43 12.60 -22.91
N ARG A 57 13.51 12.26 -23.79
CA ARG A 57 13.74 11.91 -25.19
C ARG A 57 13.44 13.11 -26.08
N GLU A 58 13.84 13.04 -27.34
CA GLU A 58 13.49 14.06 -28.34
C GLU A 58 12.19 13.71 -29.12
N ASP A 59 11.67 12.47 -28.94
CA ASP A 59 10.47 11.97 -29.57
C ASP A 59 9.31 11.78 -28.57
N ALA A 60 8.18 11.29 -29.04
CA ALA A 60 6.99 11.02 -28.24
C ALA A 60 6.88 9.53 -27.84
N LEU A 61 8.00 8.89 -27.44
CA LEU A 61 8.03 7.52 -26.96
C LEU A 61 8.40 7.46 -25.48
N ILE A 62 7.75 6.57 -24.76
CA ILE A 62 8.14 6.12 -23.41
C ILE A 62 8.82 4.78 -23.57
N LYS A 63 10.05 4.66 -23.07
CA LYS A 63 10.79 3.39 -23.01
C LYS A 63 11.10 3.05 -21.57
N ILE A 64 10.68 1.87 -21.13
CA ILE A 64 10.83 1.44 -19.75
C ILE A 64 11.52 0.09 -19.72
N VAL A 65 12.52 -0.05 -18.86
CA VAL A 65 13.20 -1.32 -18.56
C VAL A 65 13.30 -1.50 -17.05
N SER A 66 13.22 -2.74 -16.59
CA SER A 66 13.55 -3.09 -15.21
C SER A 66 14.65 -4.15 -15.15
N ASP A 67 15.29 -4.28 -14.00
CA ASP A 67 16.26 -5.35 -13.72
C ASP A 67 15.64 -6.76 -13.77
N MET A 68 14.32 -6.87 -13.73
CA MET A 68 13.56 -8.13 -13.78
C MET A 68 12.79 -8.32 -15.09
N GLY A 69 12.78 -7.34 -16.01
CA GLY A 69 11.93 -7.36 -17.18
C GLY A 69 12.60 -6.85 -18.46
N ASN A 70 11.92 -7.11 -19.57
CA ASN A 70 12.37 -6.66 -20.88
C ASN A 70 12.09 -5.16 -21.10
N LEU A 71 12.79 -4.56 -22.08
CA LEU A 71 12.50 -3.22 -22.55
C LEU A 71 11.11 -3.17 -23.20
N ILE A 72 10.26 -2.26 -22.70
CA ILE A 72 8.91 -2.02 -23.20
C ILE A 72 8.84 -0.62 -23.76
N GLU A 73 8.14 -0.44 -24.88
CA GLU A 73 7.91 0.83 -25.56
C GLU A 73 6.41 1.16 -25.58
N CYS A 74 6.06 2.40 -25.26
CA CYS A 74 4.70 2.91 -25.30
C CYS A 74 4.67 4.31 -25.91
N PRO A 75 3.78 4.60 -26.87
CA PRO A 75 3.61 5.97 -27.37
C PRO A 75 3.06 6.89 -26.29
N LEU A 76 3.67 8.05 -26.13
CA LEU A 76 3.20 9.09 -25.21
C LEU A 76 1.77 9.51 -25.58
N GLY A 77 0.89 9.63 -24.56
CA GLY A 77 -0.52 10.01 -24.76
C GLY A 77 -1.46 8.89 -25.20
N ASN A 78 -0.94 7.72 -25.59
CA ASN A 78 -1.76 6.55 -25.92
C ASN A 78 -1.64 5.47 -24.83
N TYR A 79 -2.12 5.80 -23.66
CA TYR A 79 -2.00 4.93 -22.48
C TYR A 79 -3.06 3.83 -22.51
N LYS A 80 -2.62 2.57 -22.69
CA LYS A 80 -3.45 1.38 -22.62
C LYS A 80 -2.80 0.38 -21.68
N PRO A 81 -3.59 -0.27 -20.80
CA PRO A 81 -3.05 -1.34 -19.94
C PRO A 81 -2.42 -2.46 -20.76
N ALA A 82 -1.18 -2.79 -20.43
CA ALA A 82 -0.47 -3.94 -20.96
C ALA A 82 -0.92 -5.23 -20.27
N LEU A 83 -0.81 -6.35 -20.94
CA LEU A 83 -1.17 -7.68 -20.45
C LEU A 83 0.06 -8.60 -20.39
N GLY A 84 -0.05 -9.68 -19.61
CA GLY A 84 1.01 -10.68 -19.46
C GLY A 84 2.29 -10.11 -18.85
N ASP A 85 3.44 -10.50 -19.38
CA ASP A 85 4.76 -10.14 -18.82
C ASP A 85 5.07 -8.65 -18.84
N ALA A 86 4.32 -7.85 -19.58
CA ALA A 86 4.45 -6.41 -19.63
C ALA A 86 3.52 -5.69 -18.63
N SER A 87 2.63 -6.39 -17.91
CA SER A 87 1.60 -5.79 -17.04
C SER A 87 2.18 -4.93 -15.92
N TRP A 88 3.40 -5.20 -15.46
CA TRP A 88 4.09 -4.39 -14.46
C TRP A 88 4.30 -2.94 -14.91
N THR A 89 4.36 -2.67 -16.22
CA THR A 89 4.48 -1.29 -16.76
C THR A 89 3.20 -0.48 -16.58
N ASN A 90 2.07 -1.11 -16.21
CA ASN A 90 0.83 -0.39 -15.94
C ASN A 90 0.96 0.57 -14.76
N TYR A 91 1.83 0.28 -13.78
CA TYR A 91 2.09 1.18 -12.67
C TYR A 91 2.76 2.50 -13.14
N PRO A 92 3.94 2.50 -13.75
CA PRO A 92 4.58 3.74 -14.22
C PRO A 92 3.79 4.45 -15.32
N ILE A 93 3.12 3.73 -16.22
CA ILE A 93 2.26 4.34 -17.25
C ILE A 93 1.00 4.93 -16.65
N GLY A 94 0.37 4.27 -15.67
CA GLY A 94 -0.77 4.78 -14.93
C GLY A 94 -0.43 6.07 -14.18
N VAL A 95 0.71 6.10 -13.50
CA VAL A 95 1.23 7.32 -12.85
C VAL A 95 1.42 8.45 -13.86
N THR A 96 2.04 8.17 -15.01
CA THR A 96 2.22 9.17 -16.09
C THR A 96 0.88 9.74 -16.56
N LYS A 97 -0.11 8.87 -16.77
CA LYS A 97 -1.46 9.28 -17.18
C LYS A 97 -2.11 10.17 -16.12
N VAL A 98 -2.09 9.75 -14.85
CA VAL A 98 -2.73 10.49 -13.75
C VAL A 98 -2.04 11.84 -13.52
N MET A 99 -0.71 11.91 -13.61
CA MET A 99 0.02 13.17 -13.51
C MET A 99 -0.32 14.12 -14.67
N ASN A 100 -0.48 13.61 -15.89
CA ASN A 100 -0.96 14.42 -17.02
C ASN A 100 -2.37 14.98 -16.78
N GLU A 101 -3.28 14.17 -16.24
CA GLU A 101 -4.63 14.61 -15.86
C GLU A 101 -4.60 15.66 -14.74
N ALA A 102 -3.58 15.60 -13.88
CA ALA A 102 -3.35 16.58 -12.81
C ALA A 102 -2.62 17.86 -13.29
N GLY A 103 -2.33 17.99 -14.60
CA GLY A 103 -1.74 19.19 -15.20
C GLY A 103 -0.24 19.11 -15.48
N MET A 104 0.40 17.94 -15.30
CA MET A 104 1.79 17.78 -15.76
C MET A 104 1.85 17.75 -17.28
N GLU A 105 2.55 18.71 -17.86
CA GLU A 105 2.77 18.74 -19.30
C GLU A 105 3.93 17.83 -19.69
N CYS A 106 3.65 16.81 -20.53
CA CYS A 106 4.66 15.90 -21.09
C CYS A 106 4.77 16.12 -22.61
N PRO A 107 5.52 17.13 -23.08
CA PRO A 107 5.63 17.43 -24.51
C PRO A 107 6.51 16.45 -25.27
N LYS A 108 7.36 15.71 -24.58
CA LYS A 108 8.29 14.69 -25.10
C LYS A 108 8.20 13.43 -24.27
N GLY A 109 8.61 12.30 -24.82
CA GLY A 109 8.73 11.06 -24.10
C GLY A 109 9.95 10.98 -23.17
N TYR A 110 10.16 9.85 -22.55
CA TYR A 110 11.28 9.60 -21.63
C TYR A 110 11.79 8.17 -21.71
N ASP A 111 13.07 8.00 -21.40
CA ASP A 111 13.70 6.73 -21.07
C ASP A 111 13.61 6.52 -19.55
N MET A 112 13.29 5.30 -19.10
CA MET A 112 13.16 4.94 -17.69
C MET A 112 13.80 3.59 -17.40
N ALA A 113 14.69 3.55 -16.42
CA ALA A 113 15.23 2.31 -15.85
C ALA A 113 14.80 2.17 -14.40
N ILE A 114 14.47 0.95 -13.98
CA ILE A 114 13.90 0.63 -12.67
C ILE A 114 14.69 -0.52 -12.05
N THR A 115 15.10 -0.37 -10.80
CA THR A 115 15.66 -1.47 -10.00
C THR A 115 14.96 -1.56 -8.66
N SER A 116 14.88 -2.79 -8.12
CA SER A 116 14.23 -3.06 -6.85
C SER A 116 15.18 -3.76 -5.88
N THR A 117 15.21 -3.31 -4.64
CA THR A 117 15.82 -4.03 -3.51
C THR A 117 14.78 -4.77 -2.67
N LEU A 118 13.49 -4.63 -3.00
CA LEU A 118 12.40 -5.34 -2.32
C LEU A 118 12.42 -6.83 -2.69
N PRO A 119 12.28 -7.74 -1.72
CA PRO A 119 12.12 -9.16 -2.01
C PRO A 119 10.85 -9.41 -2.84
N ALA A 120 10.99 -10.13 -3.94
CA ALA A 120 9.87 -10.40 -4.83
C ALA A 120 8.76 -11.21 -4.11
N GLY A 121 7.52 -10.72 -4.15
CA GLY A 121 6.36 -11.40 -3.58
C GLY A 121 6.30 -11.41 -2.06
N ALA A 122 7.06 -10.55 -1.38
CA ALA A 122 7.08 -10.47 0.09
C ALA A 122 5.93 -9.62 0.70
N GLY A 123 4.98 -9.13 -0.09
CA GLY A 123 3.88 -8.31 0.42
C GLY A 123 4.28 -6.92 0.92
N MET A 124 5.45 -6.42 0.50
CA MET A 124 6.01 -5.14 0.96
C MET A 124 5.68 -3.96 0.04
N SER A 125 4.56 -4.03 -0.68
CA SER A 125 4.03 -2.98 -1.57
C SER A 125 5.02 -2.45 -2.59
N SER A 126 5.55 -3.34 -3.40
CA SER A 126 6.38 -2.95 -4.54
C SER A 126 5.62 -2.09 -5.56
N SER A 127 4.29 -2.24 -5.68
CA SER A 127 3.43 -1.39 -6.51
C SER A 127 3.50 0.07 -6.07
N ALA A 128 3.18 0.36 -4.82
CA ALA A 128 3.21 1.71 -4.28
C ALA A 128 4.62 2.33 -4.32
N ALA A 129 5.67 1.56 -4.00
CA ALA A 129 7.05 2.03 -4.13
C ALA A 129 7.40 2.39 -5.59
N LEU A 130 6.95 1.58 -6.57
CA LEU A 130 7.15 1.87 -7.99
C LEU A 130 6.38 3.11 -8.42
N GLU A 131 5.14 3.26 -7.99
CA GLU A 131 4.29 4.42 -8.28
C GLU A 131 4.92 5.71 -7.73
N LEU A 132 5.31 5.71 -6.46
CA LEU A 132 5.90 6.88 -5.81
C LEU A 132 7.27 7.25 -6.41
N ALA A 133 8.16 6.27 -6.63
CA ALA A 133 9.45 6.52 -7.26
C ALA A 133 9.28 7.08 -8.68
N THR A 134 8.30 6.55 -9.45
CA THR A 134 7.95 7.04 -10.78
C THR A 134 7.43 8.48 -10.71
N ALA A 135 6.48 8.76 -9.81
CA ALA A 135 5.88 10.08 -9.67
C ALA A 135 6.95 11.14 -9.30
N HIS A 136 7.84 10.83 -8.36
CA HIS A 136 8.94 11.71 -8.00
C HIS A 136 9.94 11.93 -9.15
N ALA A 137 10.30 10.87 -9.88
CA ALA A 137 11.21 10.97 -11.02
C ALA A 137 10.61 11.84 -12.15
N LEU A 138 9.34 11.63 -12.48
CA LEU A 138 8.64 12.42 -13.51
C LEU A 138 8.38 13.85 -13.06
N ALA A 139 8.06 14.08 -11.80
CA ALA A 139 7.90 15.42 -11.25
C ALA A 139 9.21 16.24 -11.39
N ALA A 140 10.36 15.63 -11.09
CA ALA A 140 11.66 16.25 -11.29
C ALA A 140 11.96 16.49 -12.80
N LEU A 141 11.62 15.51 -13.66
CA LEU A 141 11.88 15.56 -15.09
C LEU A 141 11.08 16.66 -15.82
N TYR A 142 9.81 16.84 -15.43
CA TYR A 142 8.87 17.77 -16.08
C TYR A 142 8.55 19.02 -15.24
N SER A 143 9.25 19.21 -14.12
CA SER A 143 9.03 20.36 -13.22
C SER A 143 7.58 20.46 -12.72
N PHE A 144 6.98 19.30 -12.37
CA PHE A 144 5.65 19.23 -11.79
C PHE A 144 5.74 19.33 -10.27
N GLU A 145 4.91 20.14 -9.66
CA GLU A 145 4.88 20.36 -8.22
C GLU A 145 3.57 19.87 -7.62
N THR A 146 3.68 19.12 -6.54
CA THR A 146 2.58 18.73 -5.67
C THR A 146 3.12 18.48 -4.26
N ASP A 147 2.25 18.40 -3.26
CA ASP A 147 2.64 18.02 -1.90
C ASP A 147 2.81 16.49 -1.76
N THR A 148 3.33 16.05 -0.61
CA THR A 148 3.54 14.62 -0.33
C THR A 148 2.24 13.82 -0.41
N ALA A 149 1.13 14.37 0.08
CA ALA A 149 -0.18 13.73 -0.01
C ALA A 149 -0.66 13.64 -1.47
N GLY A 150 -0.34 14.65 -2.29
CA GLY A 150 -0.62 14.64 -3.72
C GLY A 150 0.08 13.49 -4.44
N PHE A 151 1.35 13.21 -4.13
CA PHE A 151 2.05 12.04 -4.66
C PHE A 151 1.38 10.72 -4.26
N ALA A 152 0.99 10.58 -2.99
CA ALA A 152 0.26 9.39 -2.54
C ALA A 152 -1.08 9.21 -3.28
N ARG A 153 -1.84 10.29 -3.47
CA ARG A 153 -3.11 10.27 -4.23
C ARG A 153 -2.91 9.91 -5.69
N ILE A 154 -1.83 10.40 -6.33
CA ILE A 154 -1.48 10.06 -7.71
C ILE A 154 -1.23 8.55 -7.83
N GLY A 155 -0.41 7.96 -6.94
CA GLY A 155 -0.15 6.53 -6.93
C GLY A 155 -1.44 5.74 -6.77
N ARG A 156 -2.22 5.98 -5.70
CA ARG A 156 -3.50 5.30 -5.47
C ARG A 156 -4.46 5.41 -6.66
N LYS A 157 -4.57 6.60 -7.26
CA LYS A 157 -5.43 6.78 -8.43
C LYS A 157 -4.93 5.97 -9.63
N ALA A 158 -3.61 5.90 -9.85
CA ALA A 158 -3.04 5.08 -10.91
C ALA A 158 -3.33 3.59 -10.70
N GLU A 159 -3.18 3.09 -9.46
CA GLU A 159 -3.48 1.70 -9.12
C GLU A 159 -4.96 1.37 -9.29
N ASN A 160 -5.86 2.21 -8.80
CA ASN A 160 -7.30 1.99 -8.88
C ASN A 160 -7.87 2.13 -10.31
N GLU A 161 -7.51 3.21 -11.03
CA GLU A 161 -8.18 3.56 -12.29
C GLU A 161 -7.48 3.03 -13.54
N PHE A 162 -6.17 2.75 -13.47
CA PHE A 162 -5.42 2.29 -14.63
C PHE A 162 -4.95 0.85 -14.50
N VAL A 163 -4.41 0.45 -13.36
CA VAL A 163 -4.07 -0.96 -13.08
C VAL A 163 -5.32 -1.79 -12.83
N GLY A 164 -6.34 -1.19 -12.19
CA GLY A 164 -7.62 -1.82 -11.92
C GLY A 164 -7.67 -2.61 -10.61
N MET A 165 -6.75 -2.30 -9.67
CA MET A 165 -6.73 -2.90 -8.34
C MET A 165 -7.34 -1.95 -7.32
N PRO A 166 -8.52 -2.27 -6.75
CA PRO A 166 -9.16 -1.41 -5.76
C PRO A 166 -8.37 -1.45 -4.44
N CYS A 167 -7.67 -0.37 -4.12
CA CYS A 167 -6.92 -0.24 -2.87
C CYS A 167 -7.26 1.06 -2.14
N GLY A 168 -7.01 1.08 -0.81
CA GLY A 168 -7.03 2.29 0.00
C GLY A 168 -5.76 3.11 -0.16
N ILE A 169 -5.51 4.02 0.78
CA ILE A 169 -4.36 4.95 0.72
C ILE A 169 -3.15 4.47 1.56
N LEU A 170 -3.28 3.35 2.28
CA LEU A 170 -2.26 2.88 3.21
C LEU A 170 -0.88 2.76 2.56
N ASP A 171 -0.80 2.03 1.45
CA ASP A 171 0.45 1.66 0.80
C ASP A 171 1.22 2.88 0.32
N GLN A 172 0.57 3.72 -0.47
CA GLN A 172 1.16 4.94 -1.01
C GLN A 172 1.42 5.96 0.09
N GLY A 173 0.52 6.07 1.07
CA GLY A 173 0.66 6.99 2.20
C GLY A 173 1.86 6.63 3.08
N VAL A 174 2.04 5.35 3.43
CA VAL A 174 3.20 4.92 4.22
C VAL A 174 4.50 5.08 3.45
N SER A 175 4.53 4.73 2.15
CA SER A 175 5.70 4.95 1.30
C SER A 175 6.07 6.43 1.20
N ALA A 176 5.08 7.33 1.04
CA ALA A 176 5.29 8.77 0.87
C ALA A 176 5.73 9.49 2.15
N PHE A 177 5.11 9.16 3.29
CA PHE A 177 5.33 9.83 4.58
C PHE A 177 6.32 9.11 5.50
N GLY A 178 6.88 7.99 5.03
CA GLY A 178 7.81 7.16 5.78
C GLY A 178 9.00 7.93 6.36
N ARG A 179 9.24 7.73 7.66
CA ARG A 179 10.35 8.35 8.38
C ARG A 179 11.05 7.31 9.24
N ALA A 180 12.40 7.37 9.27
CA ALA A 180 13.19 6.46 10.09
C ALA A 180 12.73 6.44 11.56
N ASN A 181 12.55 5.24 12.12
CA ASN A 181 12.10 5.00 13.49
C ASN A 181 10.69 5.57 13.82
N HIS A 182 9.83 5.70 12.83
CA HIS A 182 8.45 6.15 13.02
C HIS A 182 7.48 5.22 12.29
N LEU A 183 6.30 5.08 12.86
CA LEU A 183 5.11 4.64 12.15
C LEU A 183 4.47 5.83 11.43
N VAL A 184 3.87 5.59 10.29
CA VAL A 184 2.95 6.52 9.63
C VAL A 184 1.54 6.12 10.06
N ARG A 185 0.81 7.05 10.64
CA ARG A 185 -0.61 6.94 10.95
C ARG A 185 -1.41 7.71 9.91
N ILE A 186 -2.44 7.09 9.39
CA ILE A 186 -3.32 7.69 8.39
C ILE A 186 -4.77 7.58 8.87
N ASP A 187 -5.46 8.70 8.90
CA ASP A 187 -6.92 8.75 8.97
C ASP A 187 -7.44 8.73 7.52
N CYS A 188 -7.97 7.60 7.08
CA CYS A 188 -8.33 7.42 5.68
C CYS A 188 -9.63 8.13 5.29
N ALA A 189 -10.48 8.53 6.26
CA ALA A 189 -11.66 9.33 5.99
C ALA A 189 -11.32 10.78 5.63
N THR A 190 -10.31 11.33 6.30
CA THR A 190 -9.89 12.74 6.13
C THR A 190 -8.62 12.89 5.31
N GLU A 191 -7.93 11.78 5.04
CA GLU A 191 -6.57 11.75 4.48
C GLU A 191 -5.58 12.60 5.30
N ASP A 192 -5.69 12.52 6.63
CA ASP A 192 -4.73 13.13 7.55
C ASP A 192 -3.56 12.17 7.82
N PHE A 193 -2.35 12.64 7.53
CA PHE A 193 -1.11 11.87 7.66
C PHE A 193 -0.28 12.42 8.80
N SER A 194 0.10 11.55 9.73
CA SER A 194 0.96 11.88 10.85
C SER A 194 1.99 10.80 11.11
N THR A 195 3.01 11.09 11.90
CA THR A 195 4.03 10.11 12.26
C THR A 195 4.11 9.93 13.77
N ILE A 196 4.25 8.68 14.22
CA ILE A 196 4.37 8.30 15.62
C ILE A 196 5.75 7.69 15.84
N PRO A 197 6.56 8.22 16.78
CA PRO A 197 7.88 7.65 17.02
C PRO A 197 7.76 6.23 17.62
N MET A 198 8.56 5.32 17.10
CA MET A 198 8.70 3.98 17.68
C MET A 198 9.45 4.07 19.02
N PRO A 199 9.04 3.28 20.02
CA PRO A 199 9.79 3.18 21.28
C PRO A 199 11.23 2.73 21.03
N GLU A 200 12.18 3.33 21.75
CA GLU A 200 13.60 2.98 21.66
C GLU A 200 13.81 1.48 21.97
N GLY A 201 14.57 0.80 21.12
CA GLY A 201 14.85 -0.63 21.27
C GLY A 201 13.76 -1.57 20.76
N ALA A 202 12.63 -1.05 20.25
CA ALA A 202 11.63 -1.83 19.53
C ALA A 202 12.06 -2.00 18.06
N HIS A 203 11.95 -3.23 17.55
CA HIS A 203 12.32 -3.58 16.19
C HIS A 203 11.25 -4.44 15.53
N PHE A 204 11.08 -4.27 14.22
CA PHE A 204 10.28 -5.17 13.40
C PHE A 204 11.14 -6.33 12.91
N TRP A 205 10.58 -7.54 12.98
CA TRP A 205 11.14 -8.72 12.34
C TRP A 205 10.14 -9.22 11.31
N ILE A 206 10.55 -9.28 10.05
CA ILE A 206 9.71 -9.70 8.94
C ILE A 206 10.05 -11.14 8.61
N PHE A 207 9.05 -12.01 8.68
CA PHE A 207 9.16 -13.43 8.34
C PHE A 207 8.46 -13.72 7.03
N ASP A 208 9.22 -14.15 6.04
CA ASP A 208 8.69 -14.53 4.74
C ASP A 208 8.20 -15.99 4.80
N SER A 209 6.90 -16.19 4.69
CA SER A 209 6.27 -17.52 4.66
C SER A 209 6.61 -18.33 3.41
N LYS A 210 7.27 -17.75 2.41
CA LYS A 210 7.55 -18.33 1.08
C LYS A 210 6.31 -18.80 0.31
N LYS A 211 5.13 -18.41 0.75
CA LYS A 211 3.86 -18.72 0.09
C LYS A 211 3.58 -17.67 -1.00
N LYS A 212 3.48 -18.11 -2.25
CA LYS A 212 3.06 -17.22 -3.34
C LYS A 212 1.55 -17.04 -3.31
N HIS A 213 1.09 -15.81 -3.36
CA HIS A 213 -0.31 -15.45 -3.43
C HIS A 213 -0.85 -15.69 -4.86
N ALA A 214 -1.29 -16.90 -5.18
CA ALA A 214 -1.80 -17.23 -6.52
C ALA A 214 -3.26 -16.77 -6.78
N LEU A 215 -3.99 -16.30 -5.74
CA LEU A 215 -5.43 -15.97 -5.82
C LEU A 215 -5.80 -14.67 -5.06
N VAL A 216 -4.83 -13.84 -4.72
CA VAL A 216 -5.05 -12.65 -3.86
C VAL A 216 -5.96 -11.64 -4.51
N ASP A 217 -5.82 -11.39 -5.80
CA ASP A 217 -6.59 -10.34 -6.49
C ASP A 217 -8.10 -10.61 -6.43
N SER A 218 -8.54 -11.87 -6.57
CA SER A 218 -9.95 -12.24 -6.48
C SER A 218 -10.47 -12.20 -5.04
N ALA A 219 -9.71 -12.70 -4.08
CA ALA A 219 -10.10 -12.71 -2.67
C ALA A 219 -10.12 -11.30 -2.07
N TYR A 220 -9.17 -10.43 -2.44
CA TYR A 220 -9.16 -9.04 -2.00
C TYR A 220 -10.39 -8.28 -2.52
N ALA A 221 -10.71 -8.40 -3.82
CA ALA A 221 -11.88 -7.78 -4.42
C ALA A 221 -13.19 -8.30 -3.80
N GLU A 222 -13.26 -9.59 -3.45
CA GLU A 222 -14.39 -10.18 -2.73
C GLU A 222 -14.56 -9.55 -1.34
N ARG A 223 -13.49 -9.46 -0.54
CA ARG A 223 -13.53 -8.81 0.79
C ARG A 223 -13.91 -7.34 0.72
N TYR A 224 -13.38 -6.64 -0.28
CA TYR A 224 -13.78 -5.26 -0.56
C TYR A 224 -15.29 -5.15 -0.79
N GLN A 225 -15.86 -6.01 -1.64
CA GLN A 225 -17.30 -6.01 -1.93
C GLN A 225 -18.14 -6.40 -0.70
N GLU A 226 -17.71 -7.43 0.05
CA GLU A 226 -18.41 -7.84 1.29
C GLU A 226 -18.48 -6.72 2.33
N CYS A 227 -17.43 -5.90 2.47
CA CYS A 227 -17.47 -4.72 3.34
C CYS A 227 -18.50 -3.69 2.88
N HIS A 228 -18.59 -3.44 1.58
CA HIS A 228 -19.61 -2.53 1.02
C HIS A 228 -21.01 -3.07 1.21
N ASP A 229 -21.24 -4.35 0.98
CA ASP A 229 -22.53 -5.00 1.15
C ASP A 229 -22.95 -5.00 2.63
N ALA A 230 -22.00 -5.19 3.56
CA ALA A 230 -22.24 -5.07 4.99
C ALA A 230 -22.71 -3.65 5.37
N LEU A 231 -22.02 -2.62 4.86
CA LEU A 231 -22.41 -1.23 5.09
C LEU A 231 -23.81 -0.93 4.56
N GLU A 232 -24.16 -1.40 3.36
CA GLU A 232 -25.49 -1.18 2.79
C GLU A 232 -26.60 -1.82 3.65
N GLN A 233 -26.36 -2.99 4.25
CA GLN A 233 -27.31 -3.58 5.19
C GLN A 233 -27.40 -2.79 6.50
N ILE A 234 -26.29 -2.29 7.03
CA ILE A 234 -26.23 -1.49 8.25
C ILE A 234 -26.92 -0.13 8.08
N LYS A 235 -26.85 0.47 6.90
CA LYS A 235 -27.50 1.75 6.58
C LYS A 235 -29.00 1.77 6.81
N SER A 236 -29.67 0.62 6.83
CA SER A 236 -31.08 0.55 7.22
C SER A 236 -31.33 1.08 8.63
N ASP A 237 -30.38 0.92 9.54
CA ASP A 237 -30.43 1.36 10.93
C ASP A 237 -29.70 2.69 11.16
N TYR A 238 -28.59 2.90 10.42
CA TYR A 238 -27.69 4.05 10.52
C TYR A 238 -27.51 4.73 9.16
N PRO A 239 -28.56 5.43 8.65
CA PRO A 239 -28.59 5.96 7.28
C PRO A 239 -27.54 7.05 7.00
N ASN A 240 -26.96 7.62 8.04
CA ASN A 240 -25.92 8.66 7.90
C ASN A 240 -24.49 8.09 7.82
N ALA A 241 -24.32 6.78 8.05
CA ALA A 241 -22.99 6.18 7.95
C ALA A 241 -22.53 6.10 6.50
N SER A 242 -21.38 6.67 6.20
CA SER A 242 -20.75 6.64 4.88
C SER A 242 -19.79 5.47 4.73
N THR A 243 -19.22 5.00 5.86
CA THR A 243 -18.22 3.94 5.92
C THR A 243 -18.43 3.04 7.14
N LEU A 244 -17.87 1.82 7.12
CA LEU A 244 -17.93 0.91 8.28
C LEU A 244 -17.20 1.47 9.50
N SER A 245 -16.18 2.28 9.31
CA SER A 245 -15.41 2.86 10.42
C SER A 245 -16.18 3.92 11.23
N GLU A 246 -17.30 4.42 10.70
CA GLU A 246 -18.22 5.31 11.43
C GLU A 246 -19.18 4.54 12.35
N ILE A 247 -19.22 3.22 12.24
CA ILE A 247 -20.09 2.35 13.05
C ILE A 247 -19.33 1.94 14.32
N SER A 248 -19.95 2.07 15.49
CA SER A 248 -19.40 1.53 16.74
C SER A 248 -19.68 0.03 16.89
N LEU A 249 -18.88 -0.65 17.72
CA LEU A 249 -19.12 -2.06 18.04
C LEU A 249 -20.51 -2.30 18.63
N GLU A 250 -21.01 -1.37 19.45
CA GLU A 250 -22.36 -1.44 20.03
C GLU A 250 -23.44 -1.33 18.95
N GLN A 251 -23.29 -0.40 18.01
CA GLN A 251 -24.19 -0.25 16.87
C GLN A 251 -24.21 -1.48 15.97
N LEU A 252 -23.02 -2.04 15.69
CA LEU A 252 -22.88 -3.25 14.90
C LEU A 252 -23.58 -4.43 15.57
N GLU A 253 -23.38 -4.63 16.89
CA GLU A 253 -24.05 -5.69 17.65
C GLU A 253 -25.58 -5.54 17.66
N ALA A 254 -26.09 -4.32 17.77
CA ALA A 254 -27.51 -4.03 17.69
C ALA A 254 -28.14 -4.36 16.32
N SER A 255 -27.34 -4.38 15.25
CA SER A 255 -27.77 -4.73 13.89
C SER A 255 -27.56 -6.21 13.54
N ARG A 256 -26.97 -7.01 14.42
CA ARG A 256 -26.49 -8.37 14.16
C ARG A 256 -27.53 -9.28 13.49
N ASP A 257 -28.75 -9.32 14.01
CA ASP A 257 -29.80 -10.21 13.53
C ASP A 257 -30.40 -9.79 12.16
N ARG A 258 -29.97 -8.63 11.64
CA ARG A 258 -30.47 -8.06 10.39
C ARG A 258 -29.43 -8.06 9.27
N ILE A 259 -28.21 -8.43 9.60
CA ILE A 259 -27.09 -8.50 8.65
C ILE A 259 -26.85 -9.96 8.32
N ASP A 260 -26.49 -10.24 7.07
CA ASP A 260 -25.99 -11.57 6.69
C ASP A 260 -24.86 -12.00 7.61
N PRO A 261 -24.86 -13.24 8.13
CA PRO A 261 -23.84 -13.68 9.10
C PRO A 261 -22.39 -13.53 8.62
N VAL A 262 -22.12 -13.74 7.34
CA VAL A 262 -20.77 -13.57 6.78
C VAL A 262 -20.40 -12.08 6.74
N LEU A 263 -21.32 -11.24 6.26
CA LEU A 263 -21.11 -9.78 6.20
C LEU A 263 -20.96 -9.17 7.62
N TYR A 264 -21.69 -9.72 8.61
CA TYR A 264 -21.51 -9.35 10.01
C TYR A 264 -20.10 -9.62 10.51
N LEU A 265 -19.49 -10.77 10.16
CA LEU A 265 -18.11 -11.10 10.52
C LEU A 265 -17.13 -10.11 9.85
N ARG A 266 -17.32 -9.79 8.56
CA ARG A 266 -16.48 -8.78 7.86
C ARG A 266 -16.55 -7.42 8.56
N ALA A 267 -17.77 -6.95 8.84
CA ALA A 267 -17.98 -5.69 9.58
C ALA A 267 -17.36 -5.74 10.99
N THR A 268 -17.47 -6.88 11.69
CA THR A 268 -16.86 -7.07 13.02
C THR A 268 -15.34 -6.91 12.97
N HIS A 269 -14.70 -7.45 11.92
CA HIS A 269 -13.27 -7.23 11.73
C HIS A 269 -12.96 -5.75 11.56
N VAL A 270 -13.58 -5.08 10.58
CA VAL A 270 -13.27 -3.68 10.22
C VAL A 270 -13.53 -2.73 11.39
N VAL A 271 -14.71 -2.81 12.02
CA VAL A 271 -15.08 -1.93 13.14
C VAL A 271 -14.16 -2.19 14.35
N GLY A 272 -13.88 -3.46 14.64
CA GLY A 272 -12.97 -3.87 15.71
C GLY A 272 -11.53 -3.47 15.44
N GLU A 273 -11.08 -3.59 14.18
CA GLU A 273 -9.72 -3.22 13.79
C GLU A 273 -9.49 -1.71 13.87
N ASN A 274 -10.46 -0.91 13.43
CA ASN A 274 -10.41 0.53 13.58
C ASN A 274 -10.29 0.95 15.07
N ALA A 275 -11.00 0.28 15.97
CA ALA A 275 -10.87 0.52 17.41
C ALA A 275 -9.49 0.09 17.95
N ARG A 276 -8.92 -1.03 17.46
CA ARG A 276 -7.58 -1.51 17.87
C ARG A 276 -6.47 -0.54 17.50
N VAL A 277 -6.58 0.17 16.37
CA VAL A 277 -5.62 1.24 16.01
C VAL A 277 -5.54 2.30 17.10
N GLY A 278 -6.68 2.76 17.64
CA GLY A 278 -6.71 3.72 18.75
C GLY A 278 -6.10 3.18 20.05
N VAL A 279 -6.29 1.88 20.34
CA VAL A 279 -5.63 1.19 21.46
C VAL A 279 -4.12 1.21 21.29
N VAL A 280 -3.62 0.85 20.10
CA VAL A 280 -2.19 0.85 19.78
C VAL A 280 -1.60 2.25 19.88
N GLU A 281 -2.27 3.26 19.35
CA GLU A 281 -1.83 4.66 19.44
C GLU A 281 -1.63 5.08 20.92
N SER A 282 -2.60 4.77 21.76
CA SER A 282 -2.54 5.04 23.19
C SER A 282 -1.43 4.27 23.91
N ALA A 283 -1.25 3.01 23.55
CA ALA A 283 -0.21 2.13 24.11
C ALA A 283 1.20 2.58 23.71
N LEU A 284 1.41 3.02 22.47
CA LEU A 284 2.68 3.59 21.99
C LEU A 284 3.02 4.88 22.74
N ALA A 285 2.04 5.78 22.92
CA ALA A 285 2.22 7.02 23.69
C ALA A 285 2.60 6.72 25.14
N ALA A 286 2.07 5.65 25.73
CA ALA A 286 2.40 5.17 27.07
C ALA A 286 3.67 4.31 27.13
N LYS A 287 4.33 4.02 26.00
CA LYS A 287 5.47 3.09 25.83
C LYS A 287 5.15 1.67 26.36
N ASN A 288 3.91 1.25 26.27
CA ASN A 288 3.43 -0.05 26.71
C ASN A 288 3.43 -1.05 25.55
N LEU A 289 4.61 -1.62 25.24
CA LEU A 289 4.76 -2.60 24.15
C LEU A 289 3.94 -3.87 24.37
N LYS A 290 3.65 -4.24 25.64
CA LYS A 290 2.80 -5.40 25.92
C LYS A 290 1.37 -5.17 25.42
N ALA A 291 0.79 -4.00 25.68
CA ALA A 291 -0.54 -3.67 25.18
C ALA A 291 -0.58 -3.55 23.65
N VAL A 292 0.52 -3.07 23.02
CA VAL A 292 0.68 -3.09 21.57
C VAL A 292 0.61 -4.53 21.05
N GLY A 293 1.39 -5.44 21.61
CA GLY A 293 1.40 -6.85 21.19
C GLY A 293 0.06 -7.57 21.41
N GLU A 294 -0.63 -7.29 22.52
CA GLU A 294 -1.98 -7.82 22.78
C GLU A 294 -2.97 -7.37 21.69
N ALA A 295 -2.87 -6.12 21.25
CA ALA A 295 -3.71 -5.59 20.16
C ALA A 295 -3.36 -6.21 18.79
N LEU A 296 -2.07 -6.41 18.48
CA LEU A 296 -1.62 -7.07 17.25
C LEU A 296 -2.09 -8.54 17.20
N ASN A 297 -1.99 -9.27 18.30
CA ASN A 297 -2.50 -10.64 18.39
C ASN A 297 -4.03 -10.69 18.22
N ALA A 298 -4.76 -9.73 18.79
CA ALA A 298 -6.22 -9.63 18.60
C ALA A 298 -6.57 -9.27 17.15
N SER A 299 -5.75 -8.47 16.47
CA SER A 299 -5.88 -8.17 15.03
C SER A 299 -5.71 -9.44 14.20
N HIS A 300 -4.64 -10.23 14.44
CA HIS A 300 -4.42 -11.49 13.74
C HIS A 300 -5.60 -12.46 13.91
N LEU A 301 -6.08 -12.66 15.14
CA LEU A 301 -7.23 -13.52 15.40
C LEU A 301 -8.48 -13.06 14.66
N SER A 302 -8.73 -11.75 14.61
CA SER A 302 -9.86 -11.18 13.86
C SER A 302 -9.69 -11.32 12.34
N SER A 303 -8.47 -11.16 11.82
CA SER A 303 -8.14 -11.42 10.43
C SER A 303 -8.41 -12.88 10.04
N ARG A 304 -8.03 -13.82 10.89
CA ARG A 304 -8.25 -15.25 10.67
C ARG A 304 -9.72 -15.64 10.78
N ASP A 305 -10.38 -15.25 11.89
CA ASP A 305 -11.69 -15.82 12.26
C ASP A 305 -12.88 -15.03 11.70
N ASN A 306 -12.73 -13.70 11.53
CA ASN A 306 -13.80 -12.83 11.05
C ASN A 306 -13.62 -12.42 9.59
N PHE A 307 -12.40 -12.14 9.19
CA PHE A 307 -12.12 -11.67 7.83
C PHE A 307 -11.70 -12.79 6.87
N GLU A 308 -11.21 -13.92 7.42
CA GLU A 308 -10.80 -15.11 6.67
C GLU A 308 -9.73 -14.80 5.59
N ASN A 309 -8.76 -13.96 5.95
CA ASN A 309 -7.63 -13.59 5.09
C ASN A 309 -6.27 -14.09 5.60
N SER A 310 -6.26 -14.97 6.60
CA SER A 310 -5.05 -15.69 7.04
C SER A 310 -4.93 -17.05 6.37
N ILE A 311 -3.75 -17.65 6.51
CA ILE A 311 -3.43 -19.01 6.05
C ILE A 311 -2.70 -19.77 7.15
N GLU A 312 -2.72 -21.11 7.09
CA GLU A 312 -2.12 -21.99 8.10
C GLU A 312 -0.64 -21.68 8.38
N GLU A 313 0.12 -21.30 7.36
CA GLU A 313 1.53 -20.94 7.50
C GLU A 313 1.72 -19.65 8.32
N LEU A 314 0.85 -18.66 8.16
CA LEU A 314 0.88 -17.42 8.95
C LEU A 314 0.42 -17.67 10.37
N ASP A 315 -0.64 -18.43 10.56
CA ASP A 315 -1.16 -18.81 11.89
C ASP A 315 -0.08 -19.55 12.69
N THR A 316 0.61 -20.50 12.05
CA THR A 316 1.73 -21.25 12.67
C THR A 316 2.89 -20.32 13.04
N LEU A 317 3.25 -19.35 12.19
CA LEU A 317 4.29 -18.38 12.50
C LEU A 317 3.93 -17.53 13.70
N VAL A 318 2.71 -17.01 13.78
CA VAL A 318 2.22 -16.24 14.93
C VAL A 318 2.23 -17.07 16.23
N GLU A 319 1.74 -18.32 16.18
CA GLU A 319 1.78 -19.23 17.33
C GLU A 319 3.21 -19.47 17.83
N LEU A 320 4.16 -19.75 16.93
CA LEU A 320 5.56 -19.99 17.29
C LEU A 320 6.25 -18.75 17.85
N LEU A 321 5.96 -17.57 17.28
CA LEU A 321 6.52 -16.30 17.72
C LEU A 321 5.99 -15.90 19.09
N ASN A 322 4.73 -16.12 19.38
CA ASN A 322 4.12 -15.87 20.70
C ASN A 322 4.70 -16.73 21.83
N LEU A 323 5.43 -17.80 21.51
CA LEU A 323 6.17 -18.58 22.52
C LEU A 323 7.49 -17.92 22.93
N GLN A 324 7.94 -16.88 22.22
CA GLN A 324 9.20 -16.20 22.48
C GLN A 324 8.98 -15.04 23.46
N SER A 325 9.76 -15.00 24.54
CA SER A 325 9.59 -13.99 25.61
C SER A 325 9.91 -12.54 25.20
N GLN A 326 10.55 -12.34 24.06
CA GLN A 326 10.97 -11.03 23.54
C GLN A 326 10.08 -10.53 22.38
N VAL A 327 9.10 -11.31 21.98
CA VAL A 327 8.11 -10.95 20.97
C VAL A 327 6.85 -10.45 21.67
N TYR A 328 6.33 -9.33 21.24
CA TYR A 328 5.13 -8.72 21.83
C TYR A 328 3.87 -9.00 21.01
N GLY A 329 4.02 -9.19 19.70
CA GLY A 329 2.90 -9.46 18.80
C GLY A 329 3.33 -9.48 17.35
#